data_ee1569ef5673b7c0bc3c0557874f06d7
#
_entry.id   ee1569ef5673b7c0bc3c0557874f06d7
#
_cell.length_a   1.000
_cell.length_b   1.000
_cell.length_c   1.000
_cell.angle_alpha   90.00
_cell.angle_beta   90.00
_cell.angle_gamma   90.00
#
_symmetry.space_group_name_H-M   'P 1'
#
loop_
_entity.id
_entity.type
_entity.pdbx_description
1 polymer ?
#
loop_
_entity_poly.entity_id
_entity_poly.type
_entity_poly.pdbx_seq_one_letter_code
_entity_poly.pdbx_strand_id
1 'polypeptide(L)' 'IVGDDVYSYSTHVATIHQDKLLQHGWWSVTTQKHINYVAKEYGLVIEKNYTN' A
#
# COMPACT_ATOMS: atom_id res chain seq x y z
N ILE A 1 5.47 10.80 -1.74
CA ILE A 1 5.56 9.65 -2.64
C ILE A 1 6.30 10.06 -3.90
N VAL A 2 7.33 9.33 -4.23
CA VAL A 2 8.05 9.51 -5.48
C VAL A 2 7.47 8.49 -6.47
N GLY A 3 6.76 8.97 -7.46
CA GLY A 3 6.04 8.09 -8.36
C GLY A 3 4.83 7.45 -7.66
N ASP A 4 4.54 6.22 -8.02
CA ASP A 4 3.37 5.51 -7.54
C ASP A 4 3.69 4.35 -6.58
N ASP A 5 4.92 4.27 -6.12
CA ASP A 5 5.37 3.18 -5.27
C ASP A 5 5.30 3.55 -3.80
N VAL A 6 4.81 2.61 -2.99
CA VAL A 6 4.73 2.79 -1.54
C VAL A 6 5.72 1.84 -0.88
N TYR A 7 6.58 2.40 -0.04
CA TYR A 7 7.60 1.63 0.65
C TYR A 7 7.37 1.69 2.16
N SER A 8 7.61 0.58 2.82
CA SER A 8 7.68 0.50 4.27
C SER A 8 9.09 0.01 4.59
N TYR A 9 9.87 0.88 5.27
CA TYR A 9 11.30 0.68 5.46
C TYR A 9 11.96 0.61 4.07
N SER A 10 12.53 -0.53 3.69
CA SER A 10 13.12 -0.69 2.36
C SER A 10 12.31 -1.64 1.48
N THR A 11 11.10 -1.98 1.91
CA THR A 11 10.27 -2.95 1.21
C THR A 11 9.20 -2.26 0.38
N HIS A 12 9.12 -2.61 -0.89
CA HIS A 12 8.06 -2.13 -1.77
C HIS A 12 6.78 -2.90 -1.43
N VAL A 13 5.87 -2.26 -0.71
CA VAL A 13 4.69 -2.93 -0.15
C VAL A 13 3.42 -2.70 -0.97
N ALA A 14 3.38 -1.65 -1.77
CA ALA A 14 2.17 -1.33 -2.54
C ALA A 14 2.51 -0.45 -3.72
N THR A 15 1.58 -0.37 -4.66
CA THR A 15 1.67 0.53 -5.80
C THR A 15 0.36 1.29 -5.93
N ILE A 16 0.44 2.59 -6.16
CA ILE A 16 -0.74 3.41 -6.39
C ILE A 16 -1.02 3.42 -7.89
N HIS A 17 -2.25 3.07 -8.25
CA HIS A 17 -2.68 3.08 -9.64
C HIS A 17 -4.04 3.78 -9.73
N GLN A 18 -4.03 5.00 -10.29
CA GLN A 18 -5.23 5.84 -10.36
C GLN A 18 -5.76 6.11 -8.94
N ASP A 19 -6.96 5.63 -8.62
CA ASP A 19 -7.57 5.81 -7.31
C ASP A 19 -7.48 4.54 -6.44
N LYS A 20 -6.61 3.60 -6.81
CA LYS A 20 -6.46 2.34 -6.11
C LYS A 20 -5.05 2.17 -5.58
N LEU A 21 -4.94 1.50 -4.44
CA LEU A 21 -3.67 1.14 -3.85
C LEU A 21 -3.54 -0.38 -3.92
N LEU A 22 -2.64 -0.87 -4.77
CA LEU A 22 -2.43 -2.30 -4.95
C LEU A 22 -1.43 -2.80 -3.92
N GLN A 23 -1.93 -3.51 -2.91
CA GLN A 23 -1.10 -4.07 -1.86
C GLN A 23 -0.47 -5.38 -2.34
N HIS A 24 0.87 -5.47 -2.24
CA HIS A 24 1.61 -6.61 -2.79
C HIS A 24 1.74 -7.79 -1.85
N GLY A 25 1.39 -7.63 -0.59
CA GLY A 25 1.46 -8.71 0.38
C GLY A 25 1.09 -8.23 1.77
N TRP A 26 1.19 -9.14 2.73
CA TRP A 26 0.98 -8.79 4.13
C TRP A 26 2.25 -9.10 4.92
N TRP A 27 2.74 -8.11 5.64
CA TRP A 27 4.02 -8.25 6.38
C TRP A 27 3.80 -8.25 7.89
N SER A 28 3.15 -7.21 8.40
CA SER A 28 2.92 -7.07 9.82
C SER A 28 1.77 -6.08 10.06
N VAL A 29 1.29 -6.06 11.29
CA VAL A 29 0.24 -5.10 11.67
C VAL A 29 0.72 -3.66 11.46
N THR A 30 1.98 -3.39 11.79
CA THR A 30 2.54 -2.05 11.62
C THR A 30 2.58 -1.65 10.15
N THR A 31 3.06 -2.53 9.28
CA THR A 31 3.09 -2.25 7.84
C THR A 31 1.68 -2.06 7.29
N GLN A 32 0.73 -2.87 7.74
CA GLN A 32 -0.65 -2.73 7.30
C GLN A 32 -1.23 -1.38 7.72
N LYS A 33 -0.88 -0.90 8.89
CA LYS A 33 -1.31 0.43 9.34
C LYS A 33 -0.76 1.53 8.43
N HIS A 34 0.48 1.39 7.98
CA HIS A 34 1.07 2.36 7.05
C HIS A 34 0.32 2.36 5.72
N ILE A 35 -0.02 1.19 5.20
CA ILE A 35 -0.77 1.07 3.96
C ILE A 35 -2.14 1.70 4.11
N ASN A 36 -2.83 1.40 5.21
CA ASN A 36 -4.14 1.96 5.48
C ASN A 36 -4.09 3.48 5.59
N TYR A 37 -3.05 4.00 6.22
CA TYR A 37 -2.87 5.44 6.38
C TYR A 37 -2.71 6.12 5.01
N VAL A 38 -1.86 5.56 4.16
CA VAL A 38 -1.63 6.13 2.82
C VAL A 38 -2.93 6.12 2.01
N ALA A 39 -3.66 5.01 2.07
CA ALA A 39 -4.93 4.90 1.35
C ALA A 39 -5.92 5.96 1.83
N LYS A 40 -6.00 6.16 3.14
CA LYS A 40 -6.90 7.14 3.72
C LYS A 40 -6.52 8.57 3.33
N GLU A 41 -5.21 8.89 3.40
CA GLU A 41 -4.73 10.24 3.12
C GLU A 41 -4.94 10.63 1.66
N TYR A 42 -4.86 9.69 0.76
CA TYR A 42 -4.97 9.95 -0.67
C TYR A 42 -6.33 9.56 -1.25
N GLY A 43 -7.25 9.10 -0.40
CA GLY A 43 -8.58 8.70 -0.87
C GLY A 43 -8.55 7.49 -1.78
N LEU A 44 -7.66 6.55 -1.52
CA LEU A 44 -7.48 5.37 -2.36
C LEU A 44 -8.26 4.19 -1.82
N VAL A 45 -8.66 3.30 -2.73
CA VAL A 45 -9.26 2.02 -2.37
C VAL A 45 -8.17 0.97 -2.33
N ILE A 46 -8.04 0.27 -1.20
CA ILE A 46 -7.04 -0.78 -1.07
C ILE A 46 -7.51 -2.02 -1.81
N GLU A 47 -6.65 -2.50 -2.71
CA GLU A 47 -6.92 -3.71 -3.46
C GLU A 47 -5.76 -4.67 -3.21
N LYS A 48 -6.09 -5.88 -2.75
CA LYS A 48 -5.09 -6.88 -2.42
C LYS A 48 -4.64 -7.59 -3.68
N ASN A 49 -3.34 -7.56 -3.94
CA ASN A 49 -2.73 -8.21 -5.10
C ASN A 49 -1.85 -9.37 -4.63
N TYR A 50 -2.41 -10.21 -3.76
CA TYR A 50 -1.71 -11.36 -3.22
C TYR A 50 -2.71 -12.40 -2.72
N THR A 51 -2.22 -13.62 -2.55
CA THR A 51 -3.03 -14.73 -2.03
C THR A 51 -2.48 -15.12 -0.66
N ASN A 52 -3.38 -15.24 0.31
CA ASN A 52 -3.00 -15.74 1.63
C ASN A 52 -3.16 -17.26 1.68
#